data_e6639f4ba905890d39a78aedf902f8c5
#
_entry.id   e6639f4ba905890d39a78aedf902f8c5
#
_cell.length_a   1.000
_cell.length_b   1.000
_cell.length_c   1.000
_cell.angle_alpha   90.00
_cell.angle_beta   90.00
_cell.angle_gamma   90.00
#
_symmetry.space_group_name_H-M   'P 1'
#
loop_
_entity.id
_entity.type
_entity.pdbx_description
1 polymer ?
#
loop_
_entity_poly.entity_id
_entity_poly.type
_entity_poly.pdbx_seq_one_letter_code
_entity_poly.pdbx_strand_id
1 'polypeptide(L)'
;VEKVDVILDASFVKAWSIRHPDDGRIGFSDSDAKVGRNGRGYDLGYKLHTSVEPRRILPLACVMAPANENEKRHASTLVERTRMVLGKAGARLRCLIADSQYSSGRVRSLVEHAVIPYMSNQRCGEDALRVDRLFRTHGPPRLVSEYRKRPMVEALFAFLRTQFGLNVVRVRGLLGVSVYSLLSVLCCVLNREAAENMGRPEKAMSPMFFNT
;
A
#
# COMPACT_ATOMS: atom_id res chain seq x y z
N VAL A 1 11.26 -18.54 15.28
CA VAL A 1 10.93 -17.20 14.78
C VAL A 1 9.90 -17.36 13.67
N GLU A 2 8.74 -16.73 13.83
CA GLU A 2 7.68 -16.75 12.84
C GLU A 2 8.15 -16.09 11.53
N LYS A 3 7.77 -16.69 10.39
CA LYS A 3 8.11 -16.17 9.06
C LYS A 3 6.86 -15.54 8.42
N VAL A 4 6.93 -14.26 8.10
CA VAL A 4 5.80 -13.46 7.63
C VAL A 4 5.99 -13.01 6.18
N ASP A 5 4.96 -13.19 5.36
CA ASP A 5 4.88 -12.60 4.03
C ASP A 5 4.38 -11.17 4.13
N VAL A 6 4.85 -10.30 3.27
CA VAL A 6 4.47 -8.89 3.27
C VAL A 6 4.18 -8.42 1.85
N ILE A 7 3.09 -7.69 1.69
CA ILE A 7 2.72 -7.05 0.43
C ILE A 7 3.10 -5.57 0.51
N LEU A 8 3.77 -5.05 -0.52
CA LEU A 8 3.89 -3.60 -0.74
C LEU A 8 2.92 -3.16 -1.83
N ASP A 9 2.19 -2.10 -1.53
CA ASP A 9 1.34 -1.44 -2.52
C ASP A 9 1.11 0.03 -2.13
N ALA A 10 0.53 0.81 -3.04
CA ALA A 10 0.20 2.20 -2.83
C ALA A 10 -1.25 2.51 -3.24
N SER A 11 -1.92 3.31 -2.44
CA SER A 11 -3.26 3.81 -2.74
C SER A 11 -3.23 5.32 -2.96
N PHE A 12 -3.96 5.78 -3.97
CA PHE A 12 -4.13 7.19 -4.24
C PHE A 12 -5.07 7.82 -3.20
N VAL A 13 -4.68 8.98 -2.71
CA VAL A 13 -5.47 9.84 -1.80
C VAL A 13 -5.67 11.18 -2.49
N LYS A 14 -6.91 11.48 -2.86
CA LYS A 14 -7.25 12.70 -3.58
C LYS A 14 -7.07 13.93 -2.70
N ALA A 15 -6.41 14.96 -3.22
CA ALA A 15 -6.22 16.22 -2.51
C ALA A 15 -7.53 17.02 -2.43
N TRP A 16 -7.76 17.67 -1.30
CA TRP A 16 -8.77 18.70 -1.14
C TRP A 16 -8.20 20.03 -1.64
N SER A 17 -8.21 20.23 -2.96
CA SER A 17 -7.58 21.37 -3.60
C SER A 17 -8.47 21.94 -4.69
N ILE A 18 -8.49 23.26 -4.77
CA ILE A 18 -9.16 24.03 -5.81
C ILE A 18 -8.08 24.66 -6.69
N ARG A 19 -8.26 24.61 -8.00
CA ARG A 19 -7.49 25.44 -8.92
C ARG A 19 -7.95 26.90 -8.71
N HIS A 20 -7.01 27.83 -8.64
CA HIS A 20 -7.33 29.27 -8.54
C HIS A 20 -7.60 29.81 -9.96
N PRO A 21 -8.87 29.97 -10.41
CA PRO A 21 -9.15 30.42 -11.76
C PRO A 21 -9.11 31.95 -11.91
N ASP A 22 -9.34 32.70 -10.80
CA ASP A 22 -9.78 34.10 -10.90
C ASP A 22 -8.72 35.15 -10.49
N ASP A 23 -7.55 34.76 -9.94
CA ASP A 23 -6.55 35.71 -9.46
C ASP A 23 -5.23 35.72 -10.25
N GLY A 24 -5.23 35.12 -11.43
CA GLY A 24 -4.04 35.01 -12.30
C GLY A 24 -2.94 34.10 -11.75
N ARG A 25 -3.13 33.45 -10.62
CA ARG A 25 -2.16 32.52 -10.06
C ARG A 25 -2.29 31.16 -10.74
N ILE A 26 -1.16 30.70 -11.29
CA ILE A 26 -1.04 29.36 -11.82
C ILE A 26 -0.73 28.44 -10.66
N GLY A 27 -1.70 27.63 -10.20
CA GLY A 27 -1.47 26.66 -9.13
C GLY A 27 -2.72 26.09 -8.51
N PHE A 28 -2.49 25.25 -7.51
CA PHE A 28 -3.52 24.63 -6.70
C PHE A 28 -3.44 25.16 -5.26
N SER A 29 -4.56 25.19 -4.54
CA SER A 29 -4.63 25.64 -3.15
C SER A 29 -3.85 24.72 -2.18
N ASP A 30 -3.44 23.55 -2.63
CA ASP A 30 -2.54 22.62 -1.95
C ASP A 30 -1.25 22.47 -2.76
N SER A 31 -0.20 23.15 -2.34
CA SER A 31 1.10 23.21 -3.05
C SER A 31 1.89 21.91 -2.95
N ASP A 32 1.63 21.09 -1.94
CA ASP A 32 2.33 19.82 -1.72
C ASP A 32 1.73 18.69 -2.56
N ALA A 33 0.44 18.80 -2.90
CA ALA A 33 -0.21 17.83 -3.77
C ALA A 33 0.37 17.87 -5.18
N LYS A 34 0.52 16.71 -5.80
CA LYS A 34 1.03 16.59 -7.17
C LYS A 34 0.10 15.74 -8.02
N VAL A 35 0.12 15.98 -9.32
CA VAL A 35 -0.61 15.15 -10.27
C VAL A 35 0.08 13.80 -10.39
N GLY A 36 -0.68 12.73 -10.17
CA GLY A 36 -0.20 11.35 -10.27
C GLY A 36 -1.26 10.44 -10.86
N ARG A 37 -0.85 9.22 -11.21
CA ARG A 37 -1.75 8.22 -11.78
C ARG A 37 -2.75 7.73 -10.71
N ASN A 38 -4.04 7.77 -11.07
CA ASN A 38 -5.15 7.27 -10.26
C ASN A 38 -6.00 6.33 -11.13
N GLY A 39 -5.81 5.03 -11.00
CA GLY A 39 -6.45 4.04 -11.86
C GLY A 39 -6.07 4.22 -13.33
N ARG A 40 -7.05 4.50 -14.19
CA ARG A 40 -6.85 4.74 -15.63
C ARG A 40 -6.55 6.21 -15.99
N GLY A 41 -6.70 7.12 -15.01
CA GLY A 41 -6.53 8.56 -15.22
C GLY A 41 -5.40 9.16 -14.39
N TYR A 42 -5.41 10.49 -14.35
CA TYR A 42 -4.51 11.29 -13.53
C TYR A 42 -5.35 12.21 -12.66
N ASP A 43 -4.93 12.39 -11.41
CA ASP A 43 -5.61 13.25 -10.45
C ASP A 43 -4.58 13.98 -9.58
N LEU A 44 -5.00 15.05 -8.90
CA LEU A 44 -4.17 15.79 -7.96
C LEU A 44 -4.27 15.13 -6.57
N GLY A 45 -3.14 14.81 -5.95
CA GLY A 45 -3.18 14.20 -4.64
C GLY A 45 -1.84 13.66 -4.13
N TYR A 46 -1.98 12.62 -3.33
CA TYR A 46 -0.92 11.93 -2.62
C TYR A 46 -1.04 10.41 -2.83
N LYS A 47 -0.02 9.68 -2.42
CA LYS A 47 -0.06 8.21 -2.35
C LYS A 47 0.26 7.74 -0.93
N LEU A 48 -0.60 6.91 -0.37
CA LEU A 48 -0.32 6.15 0.83
C LEU A 48 0.36 4.83 0.43
N HIS A 49 1.67 4.77 0.62
CA HIS A 49 2.46 3.56 0.46
C HIS A 49 2.39 2.74 1.73
N THR A 50 2.09 1.44 1.62
CA THR A 50 1.85 0.59 2.80
C THR A 50 2.50 -0.77 2.61
N SER A 51 3.03 -1.32 3.69
CA SER A 51 3.36 -2.73 3.80
C SER A 51 2.31 -3.45 4.65
N VAL A 52 1.84 -4.61 4.20
CA VAL A 52 0.69 -5.32 4.79
C VAL A 52 1.01 -6.80 4.97
N GLU A 53 0.72 -7.34 6.15
CA GLU A 53 0.67 -8.77 6.39
C GLU A 53 -0.66 -9.32 5.82
N PRO A 54 -0.63 -10.24 4.83
CA PRO A 54 -1.82 -10.60 4.07
C PRO A 54 -2.85 -11.47 4.81
N ARG A 55 -2.46 -12.28 5.78
CA ARG A 55 -3.40 -13.20 6.46
C ARG A 55 -4.40 -12.45 7.31
N ARG A 56 -3.92 -11.46 8.04
CA ARG A 56 -4.72 -10.59 8.92
C ARG A 56 -5.09 -9.27 8.25
N ILE A 57 -4.62 -9.00 7.03
CA ILE A 57 -4.73 -7.69 6.36
C ILE A 57 -4.22 -6.58 7.29
N LEU A 58 -3.09 -6.85 7.98
CA LEU A 58 -2.55 -5.97 9.01
C LEU A 58 -1.51 -5.01 8.40
N PRO A 59 -1.74 -3.69 8.43
CA PRO A 59 -0.73 -2.73 8.01
C PRO A 59 0.43 -2.71 9.02
N LEU A 60 1.66 -2.88 8.52
CA LEU A 60 2.89 -2.93 9.32
C LEU A 60 3.68 -1.62 9.25
N ALA A 61 3.71 -0.98 8.10
CA ALA A 61 4.37 0.31 7.92
C ALA A 61 3.67 1.12 6.82
N CYS A 62 3.71 2.45 6.98
CA CYS A 62 3.13 3.38 6.02
C CYS A 62 4.07 4.56 5.75
N VAL A 63 3.98 5.10 4.53
CA VAL A 63 4.62 6.34 4.11
C VAL A 63 3.65 7.10 3.22
N MET A 64 3.43 8.38 3.52
CA MET A 64 2.69 9.28 2.64
C MET A 64 3.67 10.07 1.77
N ALA A 65 3.36 10.20 0.49
CA ALA A 65 4.17 10.95 -0.46
C ALA A 65 3.29 11.69 -1.50
N PRO A 66 3.80 12.74 -2.16
CA PRO A 66 3.13 13.34 -3.30
C PRO A 66 2.86 12.32 -4.42
N ALA A 67 1.72 12.45 -5.12
CA ALA A 67 1.25 11.41 -6.05
C ALA A 67 2.14 11.18 -7.27
N ASN A 68 3.02 12.12 -7.63
CA ASN A 68 3.97 11.98 -8.72
C ASN A 68 5.23 11.18 -8.35
N GLU A 69 5.42 10.84 -7.07
CA GLU A 69 6.58 10.06 -6.66
C GLU A 69 6.47 8.60 -7.09
N ASN A 70 7.62 8.05 -7.51
CA ASN A 70 7.69 6.65 -7.92
C ASN A 70 7.70 5.74 -6.69
N GLU A 71 6.89 4.71 -6.71
CA GLU A 71 6.69 3.76 -5.60
C GLU A 71 7.97 3.07 -5.14
N LYS A 72 8.92 2.83 -6.08
CA LYS A 72 10.23 2.23 -5.76
C LYS A 72 11.06 3.05 -4.77
N ARG A 73 10.85 4.37 -4.70
CA ARG A 73 11.60 5.25 -3.76
C ARG A 73 11.30 4.92 -2.32
N HIS A 74 10.07 4.49 -2.04
CA HIS A 74 9.59 4.24 -0.68
C HIS A 74 9.78 2.78 -0.23
N ALA A 75 10.14 1.87 -1.15
CA ALA A 75 10.27 0.44 -0.86
C ALA A 75 11.29 0.14 0.26
N SER A 76 12.47 0.78 0.24
CA SER A 76 13.49 0.56 1.28
C SER A 76 12.99 0.98 2.66
N THR A 77 12.42 2.18 2.78
CA THR A 77 11.87 2.69 4.04
C THR A 77 10.74 1.80 4.58
N LEU A 78 9.84 1.32 3.69
CA LEU A 78 8.78 0.41 4.09
C LEU A 78 9.34 -0.93 4.57
N VAL A 79 10.32 -1.51 3.88
CA VAL A 79 10.94 -2.78 4.27
C VAL A 79 11.68 -2.64 5.60
N GLU A 80 12.44 -1.56 5.82
CA GLU A 80 13.12 -1.29 7.09
C GLU A 80 12.15 -1.17 8.26
N ARG A 81 11.12 -0.33 8.11
CA ARG A 81 10.08 -0.16 9.14
C ARG A 81 9.34 -1.47 9.41
N THR A 82 9.03 -2.23 8.37
CA THR A 82 8.40 -3.55 8.49
C THR A 82 9.27 -4.51 9.30
N ARG A 83 10.57 -4.57 9.02
CA ARG A 83 11.51 -5.39 9.78
C ARG A 83 11.59 -4.99 11.24
N MET A 84 11.58 -3.69 11.54
CA MET A 84 11.54 -3.19 12.92
C MET A 84 10.29 -3.65 13.68
N VAL A 85 9.12 -3.55 13.03
CA VAL A 85 7.84 -3.99 13.62
C VAL A 85 7.84 -5.50 13.84
N LEU A 86 8.19 -6.28 12.82
CA LEU A 86 8.26 -7.74 12.91
C LEU A 86 9.28 -8.19 13.95
N GLY A 87 10.45 -7.56 14.01
CA GLY A 87 11.49 -7.88 15.00
C GLY A 87 11.02 -7.68 16.45
N LYS A 88 10.26 -6.61 16.71
CA LYS A 88 9.64 -6.39 18.03
C LYS A 88 8.59 -7.47 18.38
N ALA A 89 7.93 -8.04 17.38
CA ALA A 89 6.97 -9.14 17.54
C ALA A 89 7.61 -10.55 17.53
N GLY A 90 8.95 -10.66 17.51
CA GLY A 90 9.65 -11.94 17.43
C GLY A 90 9.49 -12.66 16.07
N ALA A 91 9.11 -11.93 15.03
CA ALA A 91 8.90 -12.44 13.68
C ALA A 91 9.94 -11.88 12.69
N ARG A 92 10.01 -12.45 11.47
CA ARG A 92 10.87 -11.97 10.41
C ARG A 92 10.18 -12.00 9.04
N LEU A 93 10.57 -11.06 8.19
CA LEU A 93 10.12 -11.00 6.80
C LEU A 93 10.62 -12.23 6.03
N ARG A 94 9.69 -13.01 5.46
CA ARG A 94 9.98 -14.19 4.61
C ARG A 94 9.98 -13.82 3.13
N CYS A 95 8.89 -13.21 2.67
CA CYS A 95 8.65 -12.94 1.26
C CYS A 95 8.08 -11.54 1.08
N LEU A 96 8.60 -10.81 0.12
CA LEU A 96 8.09 -9.52 -0.32
C LEU A 96 7.29 -9.69 -1.59
N ILE A 97 6.02 -9.33 -1.56
CA ILE A 97 5.09 -9.40 -2.69
C ILE A 97 4.74 -7.96 -3.11
N ALA A 98 4.88 -7.63 -4.37
CA ALA A 98 4.47 -6.32 -4.88
C ALA A 98 4.08 -6.39 -6.37
N ASP A 99 3.46 -5.33 -6.87
CA ASP A 99 3.13 -5.24 -8.29
C ASP A 99 4.38 -4.92 -9.14
N SER A 100 4.20 -4.92 -10.45
CA SER A 100 5.28 -4.67 -11.41
C SER A 100 5.85 -3.24 -11.33
N GLN A 101 5.16 -2.30 -10.72
CA GLN A 101 5.66 -0.93 -10.53
C GLN A 101 6.83 -0.90 -9.56
N TYR A 102 6.91 -1.86 -8.64
CA TYR A 102 8.06 -2.07 -7.77
C TYR A 102 9.22 -2.86 -8.44
N SER A 103 9.06 -3.33 -9.67
CA SER A 103 10.04 -4.18 -10.33
C SER A 103 11.36 -3.44 -10.62
N SER A 104 12.37 -3.72 -9.82
CA SER A 104 13.75 -3.25 -10.00
C SER A 104 14.73 -4.17 -9.25
N GLY A 105 15.98 -4.24 -9.70
CA GLY A 105 17.04 -4.98 -9.00
C GLY A 105 17.20 -4.49 -7.56
N ARG A 106 17.20 -3.16 -7.35
CA ARG A 106 17.29 -2.53 -6.02
C ARG A 106 16.18 -2.99 -5.06
N VAL A 107 14.93 -3.05 -5.51
CA VAL A 107 13.82 -3.49 -4.63
C VAL A 107 13.94 -4.98 -4.34
N ARG A 108 14.31 -5.80 -5.33
CA ARG A 108 14.48 -7.24 -5.14
C ARG A 108 15.62 -7.57 -4.17
N SER A 109 16.71 -6.79 -4.17
CA SER A 109 17.85 -6.99 -3.27
C SER A 109 17.56 -6.60 -1.81
N LEU A 110 16.44 -5.96 -1.53
CA LEU A 110 16.03 -5.65 -0.14
C LEU A 110 15.69 -6.91 0.68
N VAL A 111 15.37 -8.03 0.04
CA VAL A 111 14.92 -9.26 0.69
C VAL A 111 15.51 -10.49 -0.01
N GLU A 112 15.59 -11.61 0.70
CA GLU A 112 16.05 -12.88 0.12
C GLU A 112 15.05 -13.45 -0.90
N HIS A 113 13.76 -13.26 -0.66
CA HIS A 113 12.69 -13.77 -1.52
C HIS A 113 11.70 -12.66 -1.88
N ALA A 114 11.65 -12.30 -3.17
CA ALA A 114 10.77 -11.29 -3.72
C ALA A 114 9.90 -11.85 -4.85
N VAL A 115 8.59 -11.68 -4.74
CA VAL A 115 7.60 -12.05 -5.76
C VAL A 115 7.02 -10.76 -6.36
N ILE A 116 7.71 -10.26 -7.36
CA ILE A 116 7.38 -9.02 -8.07
C ILE A 116 7.41 -9.32 -9.57
N PRO A 117 6.30 -9.19 -10.31
CA PRO A 117 6.32 -9.46 -11.74
C PRO A 117 7.27 -8.53 -12.49
N TYR A 118 8.03 -9.10 -13.42
CA TYR A 118 8.82 -8.30 -14.37
C TYR A 118 7.90 -7.67 -15.42
N MET A 119 8.18 -6.43 -15.78
CA MET A 119 7.52 -5.78 -16.92
C MET A 119 7.99 -6.43 -18.22
N SER A 120 7.16 -6.34 -19.27
CA SER A 120 7.44 -6.96 -20.59
C SER A 120 8.77 -6.53 -21.22
N ASN A 121 9.21 -5.29 -20.95
CA ASN A 121 10.47 -4.73 -21.45
C ASN A 121 11.69 -5.05 -20.57
N GLN A 122 11.53 -5.73 -19.43
CA GLN A 122 12.62 -6.07 -18.54
C GLN A 122 13.22 -7.43 -18.90
N ARG A 123 14.56 -7.52 -18.88
CA ARG A 123 15.27 -8.80 -19.03
C ARG A 123 15.13 -9.62 -17.75
N CYS A 124 14.79 -10.90 -17.89
CA CYS A 124 14.68 -11.86 -16.79
C CYS A 124 14.80 -13.30 -17.32
N GLY A 125 15.09 -14.25 -16.42
CA GLY A 125 15.11 -15.68 -16.76
C GLY A 125 13.71 -16.23 -17.14
N GLU A 126 13.70 -17.45 -17.68
CA GLU A 126 12.47 -18.12 -18.14
C GLU A 126 11.50 -18.41 -16.99
N ASP A 127 12.01 -18.74 -15.81
CA ASP A 127 11.25 -19.04 -14.60
C ASP A 127 10.75 -17.79 -13.84
N ALA A 128 10.93 -16.60 -14.42
CA ALA A 128 10.49 -15.37 -13.80
C ALA A 128 8.99 -15.12 -13.97
N LEU A 129 8.36 -14.57 -12.93
CA LEU A 129 7.00 -14.08 -13.01
C LEU A 129 6.97 -12.80 -13.85
N ARG A 130 6.15 -12.77 -14.92
CA ARG A 130 6.02 -11.64 -15.85
C ARG A 130 4.57 -11.14 -15.90
N VAL A 131 4.39 -9.83 -16.06
CA VAL A 131 3.06 -9.21 -16.16
C VAL A 131 2.24 -9.77 -17.31
N ASP A 132 2.83 -9.92 -18.48
CA ASP A 132 2.15 -10.45 -19.66
C ASP A 132 1.73 -11.92 -19.52
N ARG A 133 2.46 -12.72 -18.72
CA ARG A 133 2.10 -14.11 -18.42
C ARG A 133 1.02 -14.23 -17.34
N LEU A 134 0.90 -13.26 -16.42
CA LEU A 134 -0.17 -13.27 -15.41
C LEU A 134 -1.55 -13.24 -16.04
N PHE A 135 -1.74 -12.44 -17.09
CA PHE A 135 -3.02 -12.35 -17.81
C PHE A 135 -3.33 -13.60 -18.65
N ARG A 136 -2.32 -14.43 -18.92
CA ARG A 136 -2.45 -15.68 -19.70
C ARG A 136 -2.43 -16.94 -18.82
N THR A 137 -2.53 -16.82 -17.50
CA THR A 137 -2.46 -17.93 -16.52
C THR A 137 -1.16 -18.77 -16.55
N HIS A 138 -0.10 -18.30 -17.21
CA HIS A 138 1.14 -19.02 -17.38
C HIS A 138 2.29 -18.30 -16.66
N GLY A 139 2.66 -18.79 -15.52
CA GLY A 139 3.86 -18.39 -14.76
C GLY A 139 4.32 -19.58 -13.91
N PRO A 140 5.51 -19.49 -13.26
CA PRO A 140 5.98 -20.52 -12.34
C PRO A 140 4.92 -20.74 -11.24
N PRO A 141 4.37 -21.96 -11.06
CA PRO A 141 3.20 -22.21 -10.18
C PRO A 141 3.40 -21.68 -8.75
N ARG A 142 4.62 -21.83 -8.21
CA ARG A 142 4.97 -21.34 -6.88
C ARG A 142 4.87 -19.80 -6.80
N LEU A 143 5.43 -19.07 -7.75
CA LEU A 143 5.40 -17.61 -7.76
C LEU A 143 3.98 -17.09 -7.97
N VAL A 144 3.20 -17.74 -8.82
CA VAL A 144 1.79 -17.41 -9.05
C VAL A 144 0.98 -17.60 -7.77
N SER A 145 1.17 -18.70 -7.04
CA SER A 145 0.45 -18.97 -5.79
C SER A 145 0.77 -17.95 -4.70
N GLU A 146 2.04 -17.53 -4.58
CA GLU A 146 2.44 -16.48 -3.64
C GLU A 146 1.89 -15.11 -4.07
N TYR A 147 1.93 -14.79 -5.35
CA TYR A 147 1.40 -13.52 -5.88
C TYR A 147 -0.11 -13.36 -5.72
N ARG A 148 -0.87 -14.46 -5.67
CA ARG A 148 -2.34 -14.46 -5.40
C ARG A 148 -2.72 -13.83 -4.05
N LYS A 149 -1.77 -13.62 -3.14
CA LYS A 149 -2.00 -12.89 -1.89
C LYS A 149 -2.10 -11.37 -2.10
N ARG A 150 -1.56 -10.84 -3.20
CA ARG A 150 -1.51 -9.40 -3.45
C ARG A 150 -2.86 -8.68 -3.34
N PRO A 151 -4.00 -9.23 -3.83
CA PRO A 151 -5.29 -8.55 -3.70
C PRO A 151 -5.72 -8.25 -2.26
N MET A 152 -5.13 -8.89 -1.24
CA MET A 152 -5.45 -8.62 0.17
C MET A 152 -5.18 -7.16 0.57
N VAL A 153 -4.19 -6.49 -0.03
CA VAL A 153 -3.94 -5.07 0.23
C VAL A 153 -5.05 -4.17 -0.32
N GLU A 154 -5.72 -4.59 -1.39
CA GLU A 154 -6.86 -3.85 -1.97
C GLU A 154 -8.05 -3.80 -0.99
N ALA A 155 -8.25 -4.88 -0.21
CA ALA A 155 -9.25 -4.91 0.85
C ALA A 155 -8.94 -3.89 1.95
N LEU A 156 -7.68 -3.76 2.37
CA LEU A 156 -7.26 -2.70 3.31
C LEU A 156 -7.56 -1.31 2.74
N PHE A 157 -7.18 -1.04 1.50
CA PHE A 157 -7.41 0.27 0.90
C PHE A 157 -8.90 0.56 0.70
N ALA A 158 -9.70 -0.44 0.33
CA ALA A 158 -11.16 -0.30 0.27
C ALA A 158 -11.74 0.07 1.65
N PHE A 159 -11.31 -0.61 2.70
CA PHE A 159 -11.73 -0.34 4.07
C PHE A 159 -11.36 1.08 4.52
N LEU A 160 -10.12 1.51 4.31
CA LEU A 160 -9.66 2.85 4.66
C LEU A 160 -10.44 3.94 3.90
N ARG A 161 -10.78 3.70 2.63
CA ARG A 161 -11.57 4.65 1.83
C ARG A 161 -13.02 4.73 2.27
N THR A 162 -13.66 3.60 2.54
CA THR A 162 -15.09 3.54 2.84
C THR A 162 -15.40 3.91 4.29
N GLN A 163 -14.57 3.47 5.25
CA GLN A 163 -14.82 3.64 6.67
C GLN A 163 -14.14 4.88 7.26
N PHE A 164 -13.00 5.28 6.72
CA PHE A 164 -12.21 6.40 7.24
C PHE A 164 -12.04 7.55 6.25
N GLY A 165 -12.80 7.57 5.16
CA GLY A 165 -12.88 8.71 4.24
C GLY A 165 -11.60 9.05 3.47
N LEU A 166 -10.68 8.08 3.30
CA LEU A 166 -9.45 8.28 2.53
C LEU A 166 -9.66 8.51 1.02
N ASN A 167 -10.91 8.50 0.54
CA ASN A 167 -11.25 8.91 -0.82
C ASN A 167 -11.03 10.40 -1.06
N VAL A 168 -11.43 11.25 -0.10
CA VAL A 168 -11.30 12.70 -0.15
C VAL A 168 -10.96 13.21 1.24
N VAL A 169 -9.69 13.44 1.49
CA VAL A 169 -9.21 13.95 2.77
C VAL A 169 -9.35 15.47 2.81
N ARG A 170 -10.22 16.01 3.67
CA ARG A 170 -10.55 17.44 3.77
C ARG A 170 -9.50 18.26 4.53
N VAL A 171 -8.23 17.86 4.44
CA VAL A 171 -7.08 18.61 4.96
C VAL A 171 -6.09 18.86 3.84
N ARG A 172 -5.22 19.85 3.96
CA ARG A 172 -4.23 20.25 2.97
C ARG A 172 -2.83 20.07 3.51
N GLY A 173 -1.89 20.00 2.58
CA GLY A 173 -0.46 19.82 2.86
C GLY A 173 -0.09 18.40 3.22
N LEU A 174 1.12 18.02 2.85
CA LEU A 174 1.63 16.66 3.05
C LEU A 174 1.56 16.23 4.52
N LEU A 175 1.86 17.13 5.46
CA LEU A 175 1.80 16.84 6.88
C LEU A 175 0.38 16.54 7.35
N GLY A 176 -0.59 17.40 7.01
CA GLY A 176 -1.99 17.22 7.40
C GLY A 176 -2.58 15.92 6.85
N VAL A 177 -2.35 15.66 5.56
CA VAL A 177 -2.80 14.43 4.90
C VAL A 177 -2.10 13.20 5.48
N SER A 178 -0.81 13.30 5.83
CA SER A 178 -0.07 12.21 6.50
C SER A 178 -0.67 11.88 7.86
N VAL A 179 -0.92 12.88 8.71
CA VAL A 179 -1.51 12.69 10.04
C VAL A 179 -2.88 12.03 9.91
N TYR A 180 -3.76 12.55 9.05
CA TYR A 180 -5.09 11.99 8.84
C TYR A 180 -5.02 10.52 8.39
N SER A 181 -4.18 10.22 7.40
CA SER A 181 -4.04 8.87 6.85
C SER A 181 -3.45 7.88 7.87
N LEU A 182 -2.45 8.32 8.65
CA LEU A 182 -1.84 7.47 9.69
C LEU A 182 -2.81 7.22 10.85
N LEU A 183 -3.63 8.20 11.24
CA LEU A 183 -4.70 7.99 12.22
C LEU A 183 -5.74 6.99 11.70
N SER A 184 -6.12 7.07 10.42
CA SER A 184 -7.03 6.10 9.80
C SER A 184 -6.46 4.67 9.82
N VAL A 185 -5.16 4.53 9.53
CA VAL A 185 -4.47 3.24 9.63
C VAL A 185 -4.40 2.76 11.08
N LEU A 186 -4.12 3.63 12.03
CA LEU A 186 -4.13 3.30 13.46
C LEU A 186 -5.50 2.81 13.92
N CYS A 187 -6.59 3.50 13.53
CA CYS A 187 -7.95 3.05 13.82
C CYS A 187 -8.25 1.67 13.21
N CYS A 188 -7.74 1.38 12.01
CA CYS A 188 -7.86 0.05 11.41
C CYS A 188 -7.15 -1.02 12.26
N VAL A 189 -5.95 -0.74 12.76
CA VAL A 189 -5.21 -1.66 13.65
C VAL A 189 -5.93 -1.87 14.97
N LEU A 190 -6.41 -0.80 15.60
CA LEU A 190 -7.15 -0.86 16.87
C LEU A 190 -8.47 -1.63 16.71
N ASN A 191 -9.20 -1.42 15.61
CA ASN A 191 -10.43 -2.15 15.29
C ASN A 191 -10.16 -3.66 15.18
N ARG A 192 -9.06 -4.04 14.56
CA ARG A 192 -8.64 -5.44 14.46
C ARG A 192 -8.29 -6.02 15.82
N GLU A 193 -7.48 -5.33 16.60
CA GLU A 193 -7.09 -5.76 17.95
C GLU A 193 -8.31 -5.94 18.83
N ALA A 194 -9.25 -5.01 18.79
CA ALA A 194 -10.51 -5.10 19.54
C ALA A 194 -11.32 -6.34 19.13
N ALA A 195 -11.46 -6.58 17.81
CA ALA A 195 -12.20 -7.74 17.29
C ALA A 195 -11.55 -9.07 17.72
N GLU A 196 -10.23 -9.16 17.70
CA GLU A 196 -9.49 -10.34 18.14
C GLU A 196 -9.64 -10.57 19.64
N ASN A 197 -9.51 -9.53 20.48
CA ASN A 197 -9.69 -9.61 21.92
C ASN A 197 -11.12 -10.01 22.33
N MET A 198 -12.11 -9.67 21.50
CA MET A 198 -13.51 -10.10 21.67
C MET A 198 -13.78 -11.52 21.12
N GLY A 199 -12.78 -12.22 20.58
CA GLY A 199 -12.95 -13.53 19.94
C GLY A 199 -13.74 -13.48 18.60
N ARG A 200 -13.81 -12.32 17.96
CA ARG A 200 -14.57 -12.08 16.71
C ARG A 200 -13.66 -11.55 15.58
N PRO A 201 -12.57 -12.26 15.22
CA PRO A 201 -11.61 -11.76 14.23
C PRO A 201 -12.23 -11.49 12.85
N GLU A 202 -13.34 -12.14 12.50
CA GLU A 202 -14.08 -11.88 11.26
C GLU A 202 -14.70 -10.47 11.20
N LYS A 203 -14.81 -9.79 12.36
CA LYS A 203 -15.32 -8.41 12.48
C LYS A 203 -14.22 -7.34 12.38
N ALA A 204 -12.97 -7.74 12.22
CA ALA A 204 -11.82 -6.83 12.18
C ALA A 204 -11.94 -5.72 11.11
N MET A 205 -12.71 -5.95 10.04
CA MET A 205 -13.00 -4.98 8.98
C MET A 205 -14.42 -4.39 9.07
N SER A 206 -15.03 -4.38 10.26
CA SER A 206 -16.38 -3.90 10.50
C SER A 206 -16.42 -2.97 11.72
N PRO A 207 -16.07 -1.67 11.60
CA PRO A 207 -16.04 -0.74 12.74
C PRO A 207 -17.41 -0.52 13.36
N MET A 208 -18.49 -0.67 12.60
CA MET A 208 -19.85 -0.56 13.09
C MET A 208 -20.25 -1.65 14.10
N PHE A 209 -19.48 -2.74 14.15
CA PHE A 209 -19.70 -3.84 15.10
C PHE A 209 -19.59 -3.37 16.57
N PHE A 210 -18.77 -2.35 16.84
CA PHE A 210 -18.53 -1.84 18.21
C PHE A 210 -19.55 -0.79 18.65
N ASN A 211 -20.51 -0.41 17.80
CA ASN A 211 -21.56 0.56 18.09
C ASN A 211 -22.88 -0.09 18.54
N THR A 212 -22.88 -1.41 18.71
CA THR A 212 -24.00 -2.20 19.23
C THR A 212 -23.69 -2.74 20.60
#